data_8b12380059c176bf919c2b958e4aa02a
#
_entry.id   8b12380059c176bf919c2b958e4aa02a
#
_cell.length_a   1.000
_cell.length_b   1.000
_cell.length_c   1.000
_cell.angle_alpha   90.00
_cell.angle_beta   90.00
_cell.angle_gamma   90.00
#
_symmetry.space_group_name_H-M   'P 1'
#
loop_
_entity.id
_entity.type
_entity.pdbx_description
1 polymer ?
#
loop_
_entity_poly.entity_id
_entity_poly.type
_entity_poly.pdbx_seq_one_letter_code
_entity_poly.pdbx_strand_id
1 'polypeptide(L)'
;MKNNMKKLRLALFSALVCLFLQSCNDFLDVDPKHAASETQQWKTLEDTRSALMGVYGLTRAALADNNTHWICGDLRKGDFTVYKRSDLQAVSDNELNKPYDLLKKVSNWRRFYAVINAASVFMEKAPRTVELDRSYSEQNLKYDIAQVRALRAFAYFYMVRIWGDVPLVTYSYDNGTFPSMLRTDAQTVLSYAKAELLTAIEDLPYQYGTQTNLYYGSYGAQWQGKLFNKLSAYSVLAHICAWQGNYAEAETYSAFIIDHASEINAKYTSIADLTSETGLFYSNASVKGSRILGFNFAHNDNEATQSGHLEQLTLAYPLVQKSYPEIYISKDSLFSIFTNFDDLRFGIIDTIKYSSYYVQNLNEETPVFSKIKIIQDGSAKDNDFGVFGSSIVFTRLEDITLLRAEALCALNRSTEAVSYLNMIRTNRGLREVSFKKDFGNNRESLIAEIFEERRRELMGEGWRWYDLVRRQKLMKDNEAFLRLISSGGIYWPVSEDIITANSQIEQNEFWK
;
A
#
# COMPACT_ATOMS: atom_id res chain seq x y z
N MET A 1 -23.29 82.76 20.22
CA MET A 1 -22.52 81.80 21.05
C MET A 1 -23.04 80.38 20.96
N LYS A 2 -24.35 80.09 20.97
CA LYS A 2 -24.86 78.68 20.94
C LYS A 2 -24.49 77.85 19.69
N ASN A 3 -24.36 78.46 18.49
CA ASN A 3 -24.09 77.80 17.25
C ASN A 3 -22.60 77.34 17.09
N ASN A 4 -21.68 78.13 17.67
CA ASN A 4 -20.25 77.80 17.62
C ASN A 4 -19.88 76.64 18.58
N MET A 5 -20.60 76.54 19.72
CA MET A 5 -20.43 75.40 20.64
C MET A 5 -20.97 74.05 20.08
N LYS A 6 -22.03 74.10 19.23
CA LYS A 6 -22.52 72.89 18.56
C LYS A 6 -21.54 72.41 17.48
N LYS A 7 -20.95 73.29 16.72
CA LYS A 7 -19.92 72.96 15.71
C LYS A 7 -18.65 72.42 16.36
N LEU A 8 -18.23 72.96 17.49
CA LEU A 8 -17.06 72.54 18.25
C LEU A 8 -17.28 71.13 18.85
N ARG A 9 -18.49 70.86 19.39
CA ARG A 9 -18.86 69.48 19.89
C ARG A 9 -18.94 68.43 18.78
N LEU A 10 -19.43 68.83 17.58
CA LEU A 10 -19.50 67.92 16.45
C LEU A 10 -18.09 67.58 15.90
N ALA A 11 -17.21 68.62 15.85
CA ALA A 11 -15.81 68.44 15.44
C ALA A 11 -15.03 67.57 16.43
N LEU A 12 -15.23 67.73 17.75
CA LEU A 12 -14.63 66.89 18.78
C LEU A 12 -15.16 65.47 18.76
N PHE A 13 -16.46 65.28 18.49
CA PHE A 13 -17.05 63.97 18.35
C PHE A 13 -16.54 63.24 17.10
N SER A 14 -16.40 63.95 15.96
CA SER A 14 -15.84 63.42 14.73
C SER A 14 -14.36 63.06 14.87
N ALA A 15 -13.55 63.87 15.58
CA ALA A 15 -12.16 63.58 15.86
C ALA A 15 -11.99 62.36 16.81
N LEU A 16 -12.91 62.20 17.78
CA LEU A 16 -12.92 61.04 18.70
C LEU A 16 -13.27 59.76 17.97
N VAL A 17 -14.23 59.78 17.02
CA VAL A 17 -14.59 58.61 16.18
C VAL A 17 -13.45 58.21 15.24
N CYS A 18 -12.71 59.19 14.68
CA CYS A 18 -11.54 58.91 13.84
C CYS A 18 -10.37 58.26 14.63
N LEU A 19 -10.23 58.57 15.93
CA LEU A 19 -9.21 57.93 16.81
C LEU A 19 -9.55 56.47 17.16
N PHE A 20 -10.83 56.12 17.18
CA PHE A 20 -11.24 54.70 17.39
C PHE A 20 -11.16 53.84 16.14
N LEU A 21 -10.99 54.42 14.94
CA LEU A 21 -10.86 53.69 13.68
C LEU A 21 -9.42 53.27 13.35
N GLN A 22 -8.43 53.71 14.14
CA GLN A 22 -7.02 53.33 13.94
C GLN A 22 -6.52 52.19 14.84
N SER A 23 -7.37 51.61 15.71
CA SER A 23 -6.99 50.58 16.63
C SER A 23 -7.69 49.28 16.27
N CYS A 24 -7.21 48.54 15.29
CA CYS A 24 -7.47 47.11 15.12
C CYS A 24 -6.86 46.53 13.83
N ASN A 25 -5.66 46.91 13.42
CA ASN A 25 -4.97 46.11 12.40
C ASN A 25 -4.19 44.91 13.01
N ASP A 26 -3.66 45.03 14.22
CA ASP A 26 -2.90 43.96 14.87
C ASP A 26 -3.79 42.89 15.54
N PHE A 27 -5.08 43.14 15.73
CA PHE A 27 -5.98 42.18 16.39
C PHE A 27 -6.61 41.15 15.43
N LEU A 28 -6.52 41.42 14.13
CA LEU A 28 -7.03 40.50 13.06
C LEU A 28 -5.93 39.68 12.41
N ASP A 29 -4.65 39.99 12.65
CA ASP A 29 -3.50 39.18 12.28
C ASP A 29 -3.16 38.19 13.43
N VAL A 30 -4.13 37.41 13.84
CA VAL A 30 -3.85 36.21 14.64
C VAL A 30 -3.40 35.14 13.66
N ASP A 31 -2.08 34.91 13.59
CA ASP A 31 -1.53 33.71 13.00
C ASP A 31 -2.28 32.52 13.61
N PRO A 32 -2.96 31.69 12.83
CA PRO A 32 -3.68 30.56 13.37
C PRO A 32 -2.67 29.64 14.04
N LYS A 33 -2.74 29.52 15.37
CA LYS A 33 -1.80 28.72 16.18
C LYS A 33 -1.74 27.23 15.81
N HIS A 34 -2.59 26.79 14.89
CA HIS A 34 -2.72 25.41 14.42
C HIS A 34 -2.73 25.24 12.88
N ALA A 35 -2.52 26.31 12.11
CA ALA A 35 -2.30 26.25 10.67
C ALA A 35 -0.96 26.91 10.37
N ALA A 36 0.06 26.12 10.05
CA ALA A 36 1.34 26.65 9.60
C ALA A 36 1.11 27.38 8.27
N SER A 37 1.45 28.67 8.21
CA SER A 37 1.51 29.39 6.94
C SER A 37 2.68 28.81 6.11
N GLU A 38 2.61 28.83 4.79
CA GLU A 38 3.69 28.37 3.91
C GLU A 38 5.04 29.03 4.25
N THR A 39 5.01 30.28 4.72
CA THR A 39 6.20 31.03 5.15
C THR A 39 6.80 30.55 6.46
N GLN A 40 6.07 29.77 7.26
CA GLN A 40 6.52 29.22 8.55
C GLN A 40 6.95 27.75 8.45
N GLN A 41 6.52 27.02 7.44
CA GLN A 41 6.98 25.66 7.17
C GLN A 41 8.41 25.66 6.60
N TRP A 42 9.08 24.54 6.73
CA TRP A 42 10.43 24.30 6.19
C TRP A 42 11.53 25.12 6.85
N LYS A 43 11.42 25.35 8.17
CA LYS A 43 12.41 26.09 8.97
C LYS A 43 13.17 25.21 9.95
N THR A 44 12.55 24.14 10.40
CA THR A 44 13.07 23.28 11.46
C THR A 44 13.10 21.81 11.06
N LEU A 45 13.92 21.02 11.76
CA LEU A 45 13.94 19.57 11.65
C LEU A 45 12.53 18.96 11.85
N GLU A 46 11.74 19.49 12.78
CA GLU A 46 10.39 18.98 13.05
C GLU A 46 9.41 19.31 11.92
N ASP A 47 9.58 20.40 11.20
CA ASP A 47 8.80 20.70 9.99
C ASP A 47 9.04 19.66 8.91
N THR A 48 10.31 19.34 8.63
CA THR A 48 10.68 18.33 7.63
C THR A 48 10.24 16.94 8.05
N ARG A 49 10.39 16.58 9.34
CA ARG A 49 9.90 15.33 9.88
C ARG A 49 8.39 15.20 9.70
N SER A 50 7.64 16.24 10.06
CA SER A 50 6.17 16.26 9.93
C SER A 50 5.74 16.15 8.48
N ALA A 51 6.41 16.85 7.56
CA ALA A 51 6.14 16.76 6.12
C ALA A 51 6.46 15.35 5.57
N LEU A 52 7.59 14.74 5.95
CA LEU A 52 7.94 13.37 5.56
C LEU A 52 6.87 12.37 6.03
N MET A 53 6.49 12.44 7.32
CA MET A 53 5.44 11.59 7.87
C MET A 53 4.09 11.87 7.19
N GLY A 54 3.83 13.09 6.76
CA GLY A 54 2.68 13.46 5.94
C GLY A 54 2.63 12.70 4.60
N VAL A 55 3.75 12.55 3.89
CA VAL A 55 3.81 11.77 2.64
C VAL A 55 3.52 10.29 2.91
N TYR A 56 4.06 9.71 4.00
CA TYR A 56 3.73 8.35 4.42
C TYR A 56 2.24 8.20 4.77
N GLY A 57 1.68 9.16 5.51
CA GLY A 57 0.26 9.20 5.88
C GLY A 57 -0.66 9.25 4.66
N LEU A 58 -0.33 10.09 3.66
CA LEU A 58 -1.07 10.15 2.40
C LEU A 58 -0.97 8.84 1.62
N THR A 59 0.20 8.21 1.59
CA THR A 59 0.39 6.91 0.94
C THR A 59 -0.47 5.84 1.60
N ARG A 60 -0.44 5.77 2.94
CA ARG A 60 -1.29 4.87 3.71
C ARG A 60 -2.77 5.11 3.43
N ALA A 61 -3.21 6.37 3.43
CA ALA A 61 -4.59 6.73 3.12
C ALA A 61 -5.00 6.32 1.69
N ALA A 62 -4.12 6.48 0.70
CA ALA A 62 -4.39 6.05 -0.67
C ALA A 62 -4.60 4.55 -0.79
N LEU A 63 -3.94 3.75 0.03
CA LEU A 63 -4.07 2.29 0.07
C LEU A 63 -5.29 1.82 0.88
N ALA A 64 -5.56 2.46 2.02
CA ALA A 64 -6.58 2.05 2.98
C ALA A 64 -7.99 2.55 2.63
N ASP A 65 -8.12 3.78 2.13
CA ASP A 65 -9.42 4.36 1.84
C ASP A 65 -10.26 3.45 0.94
N ASN A 66 -11.49 3.17 1.37
CA ASN A 66 -12.42 2.26 0.71
C ASN A 66 -11.84 0.84 0.50
N ASN A 67 -10.91 0.41 1.33
CA ASN A 67 -10.22 -0.87 1.20
C ASN A 67 -9.53 -1.05 -0.17
N THR A 68 -9.06 0.02 -0.80
CA THR A 68 -8.55 0.04 -2.19
C THR A 68 -7.47 -1.02 -2.43
N HIS A 69 -6.52 -1.17 -1.50
CA HIS A 69 -5.46 -2.17 -1.62
C HIS A 69 -6.01 -3.59 -1.83
N TRP A 70 -6.94 -4.03 -0.99
CA TRP A 70 -7.51 -5.39 -1.02
C TRP A 70 -8.59 -5.54 -2.10
N ILE A 71 -9.42 -4.53 -2.32
CA ILE A 71 -10.45 -4.57 -3.36
C ILE A 71 -9.82 -4.71 -4.75
N CYS A 72 -8.77 -3.93 -5.03
CA CYS A 72 -8.07 -4.00 -6.31
C CYS A 72 -7.18 -5.25 -6.43
N GLY A 73 -6.63 -5.74 -5.32
CA GLY A 73 -5.63 -6.81 -5.33
C GLY A 73 -6.16 -8.21 -5.05
N ASP A 74 -7.18 -8.37 -4.21
CA ASP A 74 -7.65 -9.70 -3.77
C ASP A 74 -9.08 -10.02 -4.17
N LEU A 75 -9.99 -9.04 -4.21
CA LEU A 75 -11.41 -9.32 -4.43
C LEU A 75 -11.74 -9.57 -5.89
N ARG A 76 -11.13 -8.83 -6.81
CA ARG A 76 -11.40 -8.88 -8.24
C ARG A 76 -11.03 -10.23 -8.83
N LYS A 77 -12.05 -11.05 -9.19
CA LYS A 77 -11.87 -12.44 -9.67
C LYS A 77 -10.92 -13.27 -8.82
N GLY A 78 -10.85 -12.95 -7.53
CA GLY A 78 -9.99 -13.61 -6.56
C GLY A 78 -10.64 -14.83 -5.91
N ASP A 79 -10.14 -15.18 -4.74
CA ASP A 79 -10.56 -16.37 -4.00
C ASP A 79 -11.71 -16.11 -3.02
N PHE A 80 -12.01 -14.84 -2.77
CA PHE A 80 -13.07 -14.44 -1.87
C PHE A 80 -14.44 -14.46 -2.54
N THR A 81 -15.39 -15.08 -1.83
CA THR A 81 -16.81 -15.06 -2.15
C THR A 81 -17.46 -13.89 -1.40
N VAL A 82 -18.33 -13.17 -2.05
CA VAL A 82 -19.05 -12.03 -1.45
C VAL A 82 -20.37 -12.48 -0.82
N TYR A 83 -20.70 -11.96 0.35
CA TYR A 83 -21.94 -12.23 1.06
C TYR A 83 -22.75 -10.95 1.27
N LYS A 84 -23.94 -10.89 0.65
CA LYS A 84 -24.93 -9.82 0.82
C LYS A 84 -24.45 -8.37 0.53
N ARG A 85 -23.41 -8.20 -0.31
CA ARG A 85 -22.88 -6.88 -0.68
C ARG A 85 -22.80 -6.77 -2.21
N SER A 86 -23.80 -6.14 -2.82
CA SER A 86 -23.90 -6.02 -4.29
C SER A 86 -22.76 -5.20 -4.93
N ASP A 87 -22.25 -4.21 -4.21
CA ASP A 87 -21.11 -3.40 -4.64
C ASP A 87 -19.79 -4.21 -4.68
N LEU A 88 -19.55 -5.05 -3.66
CA LEU A 88 -18.40 -5.96 -3.64
C LEU A 88 -18.57 -7.08 -4.68
N GLN A 89 -19.81 -7.57 -4.89
CA GLN A 89 -20.09 -8.56 -5.92
C GLN A 89 -19.75 -8.01 -7.32
N ALA A 90 -20.10 -6.76 -7.61
CA ALA A 90 -19.73 -6.12 -8.87
C ALA A 90 -18.20 -6.06 -9.08
N VAL A 91 -17.42 -5.87 -8.02
CA VAL A 91 -15.95 -5.96 -8.10
C VAL A 91 -15.52 -7.39 -8.42
N SER A 92 -16.04 -8.38 -7.70
CA SER A 92 -15.72 -9.80 -7.92
C SER A 92 -16.02 -10.23 -9.35
N ASP A 93 -17.15 -9.77 -9.91
CA ASP A 93 -17.60 -10.11 -11.27
C ASP A 93 -16.91 -9.29 -12.37
N ASN A 94 -16.05 -8.34 -12.00
CA ASN A 94 -15.42 -7.40 -12.93
C ASN A 94 -16.42 -6.47 -13.64
N GLU A 95 -17.47 -6.04 -12.96
CA GLU A 95 -18.46 -5.07 -13.41
C GLU A 95 -18.20 -3.69 -12.81
N LEU A 96 -16.97 -3.16 -12.99
CA LEU A 96 -16.43 -2.01 -12.26
C LEU A 96 -17.06 -0.67 -12.65
N ASN A 97 -17.87 -0.61 -13.72
CA ASN A 97 -18.61 0.58 -14.17
C ASN A 97 -20.05 0.64 -13.63
N LYS A 98 -20.44 -0.26 -12.72
CA LYS A 98 -21.75 -0.19 -12.05
C LYS A 98 -21.85 1.06 -11.16
N PRO A 99 -23.05 1.64 -10.99
CA PRO A 99 -23.26 2.91 -10.30
C PRO A 99 -23.25 2.80 -8.76
N TYR A 100 -22.31 2.05 -8.20
CA TYR A 100 -22.12 1.96 -6.75
C TYR A 100 -21.11 3.00 -6.26
N ASP A 101 -21.39 3.63 -5.12
CA ASP A 101 -20.51 4.63 -4.52
C ASP A 101 -19.11 4.11 -4.23
N LEU A 102 -18.99 2.86 -3.79
CA LEU A 102 -17.70 2.22 -3.58
C LEU A 102 -16.86 2.20 -4.87
N LEU A 103 -17.47 1.77 -5.99
CA LEU A 103 -16.78 1.69 -7.27
C LEU A 103 -16.34 3.09 -7.77
N LYS A 104 -17.19 4.09 -7.64
CA LYS A 104 -16.85 5.48 -7.97
C LYS A 104 -15.66 6.00 -7.15
N LYS A 105 -15.65 5.70 -5.84
CA LYS A 105 -14.57 6.11 -4.94
C LYS A 105 -13.25 5.40 -5.25
N VAL A 106 -13.27 4.10 -5.48
CA VAL A 106 -12.07 3.32 -5.85
C VAL A 106 -11.56 3.69 -7.25
N SER A 107 -12.44 4.10 -8.17
CA SER A 107 -12.05 4.59 -9.50
C SER A 107 -11.36 5.97 -9.47
N ASN A 108 -11.34 6.66 -8.34
CA ASN A 108 -10.81 8.01 -8.21
C ASN A 108 -9.35 8.00 -7.72
N TRP A 109 -8.42 8.41 -8.54
CA TRP A 109 -6.99 8.38 -8.26
C TRP A 109 -6.43 9.59 -7.49
N ARG A 110 -7.27 10.55 -7.07
CA ARG A 110 -6.83 11.79 -6.40
C ARG A 110 -5.93 11.55 -5.20
N ARG A 111 -6.17 10.48 -4.43
CA ARG A 111 -5.35 10.12 -3.27
C ARG A 111 -3.89 9.85 -3.64
N PHE A 112 -3.67 9.15 -4.75
CA PHE A 112 -2.31 8.87 -5.23
C PHE A 112 -1.63 10.13 -5.75
N TYR A 113 -2.36 11.04 -6.44
CA TYR A 113 -1.80 12.33 -6.84
C TYR A 113 -1.49 13.23 -5.64
N ALA A 114 -2.20 13.12 -4.53
CA ALA A 114 -1.85 13.82 -3.29
C ALA A 114 -0.48 13.35 -2.76
N VAL A 115 -0.18 12.04 -2.84
CA VAL A 115 1.15 11.50 -2.50
C VAL A 115 2.23 12.07 -3.43
N ILE A 116 1.98 12.03 -4.75
CA ILE A 116 2.93 12.50 -5.77
C ILE A 116 3.23 13.98 -5.58
N ASN A 117 2.20 14.81 -5.36
CA ASN A 117 2.38 16.23 -5.13
C ASN A 117 3.12 16.52 -3.83
N ALA A 118 2.73 15.90 -2.73
CA ALA A 118 3.39 16.08 -1.43
C ALA A 118 4.87 15.67 -1.47
N ALA A 119 5.20 14.57 -2.17
CA ALA A 119 6.57 14.16 -2.39
C ALA A 119 7.35 15.18 -3.22
N SER A 120 6.74 15.76 -4.25
CA SER A 120 7.37 16.80 -5.09
C SER A 120 7.60 18.08 -4.30
N VAL A 121 6.61 18.54 -3.53
CA VAL A 121 6.73 19.70 -2.62
C VAL A 121 7.88 19.48 -1.61
N PHE A 122 7.95 18.29 -1.02
CA PHE A 122 9.03 17.95 -0.09
C PHE A 122 10.40 18.11 -0.73
N MET A 123 10.60 17.53 -1.92
CA MET A 123 11.90 17.61 -2.63
C MET A 123 12.30 19.03 -2.99
N GLU A 124 11.33 19.89 -3.28
CA GLU A 124 11.57 21.29 -3.67
C GLU A 124 11.83 22.19 -2.46
N LYS A 125 11.19 21.94 -1.32
CA LYS A 125 11.21 22.86 -0.16
C LYS A 125 12.17 22.43 0.97
N ALA A 126 12.33 21.11 1.23
CA ALA A 126 13.16 20.61 2.33
C ALA A 126 14.65 21.06 2.29
N PRO A 127 15.31 21.25 1.13
CA PRO A 127 16.70 21.71 1.11
C PRO A 127 16.93 23.01 1.87
N ARG A 128 15.97 23.90 1.91
CA ARG A 128 16.05 25.18 2.65
C ARG A 128 16.23 24.98 4.16
N THR A 129 15.68 23.92 4.73
CA THR A 129 15.75 23.67 6.17
C THR A 129 17.16 23.41 6.66
N VAL A 130 18.03 22.80 5.82
CA VAL A 130 19.45 22.56 6.16
C VAL A 130 20.19 23.87 6.46
N GLU A 131 19.84 24.94 5.73
CA GLU A 131 20.45 26.25 5.92
C GLU A 131 19.95 26.94 7.19
N LEU A 132 18.70 26.68 7.61
CA LEU A 132 18.01 27.35 8.70
C LEU A 132 18.16 26.63 10.06
N ASP A 133 18.24 25.33 10.04
CA ASP A 133 18.31 24.50 11.26
C ASP A 133 19.46 23.49 11.18
N ARG A 134 20.51 23.73 11.94
CA ARG A 134 21.70 22.87 12.01
C ARG A 134 21.42 21.47 12.56
N SER A 135 20.29 21.25 13.22
CA SER A 135 19.89 19.92 13.69
C SER A 135 19.39 19.03 12.52
N TYR A 136 18.96 19.65 11.44
CA TYR A 136 18.62 18.94 10.19
C TYR A 136 19.86 18.83 9.28
N SER A 137 20.53 17.70 9.33
CA SER A 137 21.78 17.49 8.63
C SER A 137 21.59 17.25 7.12
N GLU A 138 22.65 17.49 6.34
CA GLU A 138 22.71 17.07 4.92
C GLU A 138 22.40 15.58 4.72
N GLN A 139 22.83 14.75 5.67
CA GLN A 139 22.56 13.30 5.64
C GLN A 139 21.08 13.00 5.84
N ASN A 140 20.40 13.72 6.75
CA ASN A 140 18.97 13.58 6.94
C ASN A 140 18.23 13.99 5.66
N LEU A 141 18.60 15.14 5.07
CA LEU A 141 18.02 15.60 3.80
C LEU A 141 18.15 14.54 2.69
N LYS A 142 19.33 13.94 2.52
CA LYS A 142 19.55 12.86 1.53
C LYS A 142 18.63 11.68 1.76
N TYR A 143 18.55 11.21 3.00
CA TYR A 143 17.69 10.10 3.37
C TYR A 143 16.20 10.42 3.13
N ASP A 144 15.76 11.61 3.47
CA ASP A 144 14.37 12.03 3.36
C ASP A 144 13.96 12.22 1.90
N ILE A 145 14.80 12.86 1.09
CA ILE A 145 14.56 13.00 -0.36
C ILE A 145 14.50 11.62 -1.02
N ALA A 146 15.39 10.71 -0.67
CA ALA A 146 15.38 9.35 -1.21
C ALA A 146 14.09 8.60 -0.84
N GLN A 147 13.59 8.76 0.38
CA GLN A 147 12.32 8.16 0.80
C GLN A 147 11.12 8.72 0.03
N VAL A 148 11.00 10.05 -0.06
CA VAL A 148 9.84 10.65 -0.76
C VAL A 148 9.88 10.38 -2.26
N ARG A 149 11.08 10.26 -2.85
CA ARG A 149 11.29 9.83 -4.23
C ARG A 149 10.80 8.38 -4.42
N ALA A 150 11.13 7.50 -3.51
CA ALA A 150 10.67 6.11 -3.52
C ALA A 150 9.14 6.01 -3.31
N LEU A 151 8.55 6.82 -2.43
CA LEU A 151 7.10 6.89 -2.22
C LEU A 151 6.37 7.40 -3.47
N ARG A 152 6.92 8.39 -4.18
CA ARG A 152 6.37 8.88 -5.45
C ARG A 152 6.39 7.79 -6.53
N ALA A 153 7.50 7.09 -6.66
CA ALA A 153 7.63 5.96 -7.59
C ALA A 153 6.66 4.81 -7.24
N PHE A 154 6.52 4.50 -5.96
CA PHE A 154 5.56 3.52 -5.45
C PHE A 154 4.10 3.90 -5.80
N ALA A 155 3.73 5.18 -5.62
CA ALA A 155 2.41 5.68 -5.99
C ALA A 155 2.14 5.48 -7.50
N TYR A 156 3.10 5.81 -8.37
CA TYR A 156 2.98 5.56 -9.81
C TYR A 156 2.86 4.08 -10.15
N PHE A 157 3.62 3.22 -9.48
CA PHE A 157 3.50 1.77 -9.69
C PHE A 157 2.10 1.26 -9.32
N TYR A 158 1.53 1.73 -8.22
CA TYR A 158 0.15 1.41 -7.85
C TYR A 158 -0.85 1.91 -8.88
N MET A 159 -0.74 3.16 -9.30
CA MET A 159 -1.64 3.76 -10.28
C MET A 159 -1.63 3.01 -11.60
N VAL A 160 -0.46 2.66 -12.12
CA VAL A 160 -0.34 1.89 -13.37
C VAL A 160 -0.99 0.51 -13.26
N ARG A 161 -0.84 -0.18 -12.13
CA ARG A 161 -1.50 -1.48 -11.93
C ARG A 161 -3.02 -1.38 -11.86
N ILE A 162 -3.54 -0.28 -11.33
CA ILE A 162 -4.98 -0.08 -11.14
C ILE A 162 -5.61 0.51 -12.41
N TRP A 163 -5.07 1.56 -13.01
CA TRP A 163 -5.70 2.32 -14.09
C TRP A 163 -4.99 2.24 -15.46
N GLY A 164 -3.81 1.64 -15.52
CA GLY A 164 -3.00 1.63 -16.74
C GLY A 164 -2.31 2.98 -16.96
N ASP A 165 -2.63 3.63 -18.08
CA ASP A 165 -2.09 4.95 -18.39
C ASP A 165 -2.62 6.01 -17.43
N VAL A 166 -1.73 6.89 -16.98
CA VAL A 166 -2.06 7.96 -16.02
C VAL A 166 -1.25 9.22 -16.34
N PRO A 167 -1.71 10.43 -16.03
CA PRO A 167 -0.89 11.64 -16.17
C PRO A 167 0.43 11.55 -15.42
N LEU A 168 1.54 11.85 -16.07
CA LEU A 168 2.87 11.88 -15.45
C LEU A 168 3.21 13.29 -14.98
N VAL A 169 3.20 13.48 -13.65
CA VAL A 169 3.49 14.74 -12.96
C VAL A 169 4.84 14.62 -12.26
N THR A 170 5.80 15.46 -12.63
CA THR A 170 7.18 15.37 -12.16
C THR A 170 7.61 16.49 -11.21
N TYR A 171 6.77 17.51 -11.05
CA TYR A 171 6.98 18.67 -10.17
C TYR A 171 5.73 18.97 -9.33
N SER A 172 5.84 19.89 -8.37
CA SER A 172 4.73 20.20 -7.47
C SER A 172 3.72 21.19 -8.08
N TYR A 173 2.49 21.11 -7.56
CA TYR A 173 1.46 22.13 -7.75
C TYR A 173 1.03 22.59 -6.35
N ASP A 174 1.69 23.64 -5.85
CA ASP A 174 1.43 24.21 -4.52
C ASP A 174 0.58 25.48 -4.56
N ASN A 175 0.29 26.00 -5.76
CA ASN A 175 -0.49 27.23 -5.98
C ASN A 175 -2.00 26.99 -6.16
N GLY A 176 -2.48 25.76 -5.93
CA GLY A 176 -3.89 25.40 -6.07
C GLY A 176 -4.38 25.24 -7.52
N THR A 177 -3.51 25.38 -8.52
CA THR A 177 -3.86 25.17 -9.93
C THR A 177 -3.23 23.85 -10.41
N PHE A 178 -4.07 23.00 -11.01
CA PHE A 178 -3.59 21.77 -11.66
C PHE A 178 -3.96 21.84 -13.15
N PRO A 179 -3.00 21.87 -14.06
CA PRO A 179 -3.30 21.96 -15.48
C PRO A 179 -4.01 20.71 -15.99
N SER A 180 -4.81 20.89 -17.04
CA SER A 180 -5.30 19.73 -17.79
C SER A 180 -4.14 19.00 -18.44
N MET A 181 -4.08 17.68 -18.26
CA MET A 181 -2.99 16.83 -18.75
C MET A 181 -3.55 15.58 -19.40
N LEU A 182 -2.93 15.15 -20.47
CA LEU A 182 -3.17 13.84 -21.08
C LEU A 182 -2.65 12.71 -20.20
N ARG A 183 -3.19 11.52 -20.38
CA ARG A 183 -2.61 10.29 -19.82
C ARG A 183 -1.32 9.96 -20.56
N THR A 184 -0.30 9.55 -19.82
CA THR A 184 0.97 9.03 -20.33
C THR A 184 0.89 7.51 -20.32
N ASP A 185 1.45 6.86 -21.33
CA ASP A 185 1.43 5.40 -21.42
C ASP A 185 2.09 4.74 -20.20
N ALA A 186 1.57 3.59 -19.82
CA ALA A 186 1.96 2.86 -18.62
C ALA A 186 3.46 2.51 -18.60
N GLN A 187 4.08 2.22 -19.76
CA GLN A 187 5.50 1.85 -19.82
C GLN A 187 6.39 3.06 -19.55
N THR A 188 6.04 4.22 -20.06
CA THR A 188 6.75 5.49 -19.79
C THR A 188 6.64 5.85 -18.32
N VAL A 189 5.46 5.75 -17.71
CA VAL A 189 5.26 6.00 -16.26
C VAL A 189 6.09 5.03 -15.42
N LEU A 190 6.11 3.74 -15.76
CA LEU A 190 6.92 2.75 -15.03
C LEU A 190 8.42 2.96 -15.23
N SER A 191 8.85 3.41 -16.42
CA SER A 191 10.25 3.75 -16.66
C SER A 191 10.70 4.95 -15.82
N TYR A 192 9.83 5.96 -15.67
CA TYR A 192 10.06 7.07 -14.75
C TYR A 192 10.14 6.58 -13.29
N ALA A 193 9.19 5.76 -12.84
CA ALA A 193 9.21 5.21 -11.49
C ALA A 193 10.48 4.37 -11.20
N LYS A 194 10.95 3.59 -12.16
CA LYS A 194 12.24 2.86 -12.06
C LYS A 194 13.40 3.82 -11.90
N ALA A 195 13.49 4.87 -12.70
CA ALA A 195 14.57 5.87 -12.62
C ALA A 195 14.58 6.57 -11.25
N GLU A 196 13.41 6.93 -10.73
CA GLU A 196 13.25 7.51 -9.39
C GLU A 196 13.77 6.55 -8.29
N LEU A 197 13.40 5.27 -8.36
CA LEU A 197 13.86 4.26 -7.40
C LEU A 197 15.37 4.03 -7.48
N LEU A 198 15.95 3.95 -8.69
CA LEU A 198 17.38 3.78 -8.87
C LEU A 198 18.16 4.96 -8.28
N THR A 199 17.68 6.19 -8.49
CA THR A 199 18.27 7.38 -7.85
C THR A 199 18.12 7.32 -6.31
N ALA A 200 16.95 6.91 -5.81
CA ALA A 200 16.72 6.82 -4.37
C ALA A 200 17.64 5.78 -3.70
N ILE A 201 17.91 4.65 -4.34
CA ILE A 201 18.76 3.56 -3.82
C ILE A 201 20.18 4.02 -3.52
N GLU A 202 20.70 5.01 -4.22
CA GLU A 202 22.04 5.54 -3.98
C GLU A 202 22.19 6.10 -2.56
N ASP A 203 21.15 6.80 -2.08
CA ASP A 203 21.15 7.45 -0.78
C ASP A 203 20.39 6.64 0.32
N LEU A 204 19.52 5.71 -0.03
CA LEU A 204 18.79 4.92 0.95
C LEU A 204 19.72 3.98 1.74
N PRO A 205 19.71 4.02 3.10
CA PRO A 205 20.44 3.08 3.92
C PRO A 205 19.72 1.72 3.99
N TYR A 206 20.43 0.68 4.46
CA TYR A 206 19.79 -0.56 4.90
C TYR A 206 18.99 -0.34 6.20
N GLN A 207 19.57 0.40 7.15
CA GLN A 207 18.92 0.73 8.41
C GLN A 207 19.15 2.22 8.74
N TYR A 208 18.14 2.85 9.35
CA TYR A 208 18.20 4.25 9.77
C TYR A 208 18.74 4.39 11.18
N GLY A 209 19.72 5.25 11.35
CA GLY A 209 20.29 5.58 12.63
C GLY A 209 21.13 4.46 13.26
N THR A 210 22.03 4.86 14.12
CA THR A 210 22.84 4.00 14.98
C THR A 210 22.62 4.43 16.43
N GLN A 211 23.16 3.69 17.40
CA GLN A 211 23.08 4.09 18.81
C GLN A 211 23.74 5.44 19.10
N THR A 212 24.73 5.81 18.30
CA THR A 212 25.50 7.06 18.44
C THR A 212 25.05 8.17 17.50
N ASN A 213 24.31 7.83 16.43
CA ASN A 213 23.80 8.79 15.47
C ASN A 213 22.34 8.45 15.13
N LEU A 214 21.41 9.02 15.90
CA LEU A 214 19.99 8.75 15.76
C LEU A 214 19.41 9.45 14.54
N TYR A 215 18.52 8.75 13.85
CA TYR A 215 17.67 9.35 12.84
C TYR A 215 16.33 9.71 13.46
N TYR A 216 16.02 11.00 13.52
CA TYR A 216 14.84 11.53 14.22
C TYR A 216 14.66 10.97 15.65
N GLY A 217 15.72 10.98 16.42
CA GLY A 217 15.71 10.52 17.82
C GLY A 217 15.62 9.01 18.03
N SER A 218 15.69 8.22 16.95
CA SER A 218 15.55 6.76 17.02
C SER A 218 16.58 6.04 16.14
N TYR A 219 16.80 4.77 16.38
CA TYR A 219 17.72 3.95 15.60
C TYR A 219 17.05 2.67 15.06
N GLY A 220 17.68 2.05 14.09
CA GLY A 220 17.34 0.88 13.26
C GLY A 220 16.05 0.14 13.54
N ALA A 221 15.94 -0.54 14.66
CA ALA A 221 14.81 -1.43 14.95
C ALA A 221 13.43 -0.74 15.01
N GLN A 222 13.38 0.56 15.29
CA GLN A 222 12.11 1.30 15.34
C GLN A 222 11.59 1.67 13.94
N TRP A 223 12.49 1.80 12.97
CA TRP A 223 12.16 2.19 11.60
C TRP A 223 11.99 1.01 10.65
N GLN A 224 12.46 -0.19 11.05
CA GLN A 224 12.45 -1.37 10.21
C GLN A 224 11.02 -1.73 9.76
N GLY A 225 10.85 -1.96 8.47
CA GLY A 225 9.58 -2.32 7.83
C GLY A 225 8.52 -1.22 7.85
N LYS A 226 8.87 0.01 8.26
CA LYS A 226 8.00 1.19 8.31
C LYS A 226 8.41 2.25 7.31
N LEU A 227 9.71 2.51 7.20
CA LEU A 227 10.27 3.48 6.27
C LEU A 227 10.87 2.77 5.06
N PHE A 228 10.87 3.46 3.93
CA PHE A 228 11.62 2.99 2.77
C PHE A 228 13.11 2.93 3.10
N ASN A 229 13.69 1.78 2.93
CA ASN A 229 15.12 1.53 2.98
C ASN A 229 15.60 0.99 1.63
N LYS A 230 16.88 0.70 1.51
CA LYS A 230 17.47 0.18 0.28
C LYS A 230 16.76 -1.06 -0.26
N LEU A 231 16.47 -2.05 0.59
CA LEU A 231 15.78 -3.27 0.16
C LEU A 231 14.31 -3.05 -0.20
N SER A 232 13.63 -2.10 0.48
CA SER A 232 12.27 -1.71 0.12
C SER A 232 12.21 -1.13 -1.30
N ALA A 233 13.16 -0.27 -1.67
CA ALA A 233 13.22 0.29 -3.01
C ALA A 233 13.54 -0.79 -4.06
N TYR A 234 14.47 -1.69 -3.80
CA TYR A 234 14.74 -2.84 -4.67
C TYR A 234 13.51 -3.76 -4.81
N SER A 235 12.70 -3.91 -3.76
CA SER A 235 11.49 -4.74 -3.84
C SER A 235 10.46 -4.15 -4.80
N VAL A 236 10.26 -2.84 -4.78
CA VAL A 236 9.38 -2.17 -5.73
C VAL A 236 9.92 -2.28 -7.16
N LEU A 237 11.25 -2.14 -7.35
CA LEU A 237 11.90 -2.36 -8.65
C LEU A 237 11.65 -3.78 -9.18
N ALA A 238 11.84 -4.81 -8.35
CA ALA A 238 11.62 -6.19 -8.74
C ALA A 238 10.17 -6.41 -9.21
N HIS A 239 9.20 -5.86 -8.48
CA HIS A 239 7.79 -5.94 -8.86
C HIS A 239 7.44 -5.15 -10.13
N ILE A 240 8.02 -3.95 -10.33
CA ILE A 240 7.85 -3.19 -11.57
C ILE A 240 8.37 -4.01 -12.75
N CYS A 241 9.58 -4.57 -12.64
CA CYS A 241 10.20 -5.35 -13.69
C CYS A 241 9.39 -6.61 -14.04
N ALA A 242 8.90 -7.34 -13.02
CA ALA A 242 8.03 -8.49 -13.23
C ALA A 242 6.70 -8.10 -13.90
N TRP A 243 6.10 -6.97 -13.52
CA TRP A 243 4.88 -6.45 -14.14
C TRP A 243 5.08 -6.10 -15.62
N GLN A 244 6.24 -5.53 -15.95
CA GLN A 244 6.64 -5.23 -17.32
C GLN A 244 7.03 -6.48 -18.14
N GLY A 245 7.23 -7.65 -17.49
CA GLY A 245 7.77 -8.86 -18.12
C GLY A 245 9.29 -8.86 -18.28
N ASN A 246 10.00 -7.91 -17.67
CA ASN A 246 11.46 -7.88 -17.64
C ASN A 246 11.98 -8.78 -16.52
N TYR A 247 11.93 -10.07 -16.73
CA TYR A 247 12.28 -11.06 -15.72
C TYR A 247 13.79 -11.11 -15.42
N ALA A 248 14.66 -10.65 -16.32
CA ALA A 248 16.10 -10.57 -16.07
C ALA A 248 16.42 -9.57 -14.94
N GLU A 249 15.85 -8.36 -15.01
CA GLU A 249 16.02 -7.38 -13.93
C GLU A 249 15.24 -7.78 -12.67
N ALA A 250 14.05 -8.39 -12.81
CA ALA A 250 13.29 -8.88 -11.65
C ALA A 250 14.07 -9.95 -10.86
N GLU A 251 14.76 -10.87 -11.55
CA GLU A 251 15.66 -11.86 -10.92
C GLU A 251 16.83 -11.16 -10.22
N THR A 252 17.51 -10.23 -10.90
CA THR A 252 18.65 -9.52 -10.34
C THR A 252 18.29 -8.77 -9.06
N TYR A 253 17.18 -8.03 -9.04
CA TYR A 253 16.76 -7.28 -7.87
C TYR A 253 16.24 -8.18 -6.74
N SER A 254 15.50 -9.22 -7.05
CA SER A 254 15.04 -10.19 -6.04
C SER A 254 16.20 -10.99 -5.44
N ALA A 255 17.21 -11.35 -6.25
CA ALA A 255 18.45 -11.95 -5.77
C ALA A 255 19.14 -11.04 -4.77
N PHE A 256 19.37 -9.77 -5.15
CA PHE A 256 20.00 -8.79 -4.28
C PHE A 256 19.30 -8.67 -2.92
N ILE A 257 17.96 -8.63 -2.90
CA ILE A 257 17.19 -8.53 -1.66
C ILE A 257 17.43 -9.76 -0.77
N ILE A 258 17.37 -10.97 -1.34
CA ILE A 258 17.57 -12.23 -0.59
C ILE A 258 18.97 -12.29 -0.01
N ASP A 259 19.99 -11.94 -0.81
CA ASP A 259 21.40 -11.98 -0.41
C ASP A 259 21.72 -10.96 0.70
N HIS A 260 20.99 -9.83 0.76
CA HIS A 260 21.17 -8.78 1.75
C HIS A 260 20.07 -8.73 2.83
N ALA A 261 19.22 -9.75 2.91
CA ALA A 261 18.10 -9.78 3.87
C ALA A 261 18.57 -9.61 5.33
N SER A 262 19.75 -10.13 5.67
CA SER A 262 20.37 -10.00 6.99
C SER A 262 20.69 -8.55 7.38
N GLU A 263 20.95 -7.65 6.42
CA GLU A 263 21.24 -6.24 6.67
C GLU A 263 20.07 -5.50 7.33
N ILE A 264 18.87 -5.97 7.12
CA ILE A 264 17.65 -5.43 7.74
C ILE A 264 17.02 -6.41 8.73
N ASN A 265 17.72 -7.48 9.13
CA ASN A 265 17.20 -8.55 9.97
C ASN A 265 15.92 -9.22 9.43
N ALA A 266 15.73 -9.23 8.11
CA ALA A 266 14.58 -9.89 7.50
C ALA A 266 14.72 -11.41 7.61
N LYS A 267 13.59 -12.06 7.93
CA LYS A 267 13.50 -13.51 8.12
C LYS A 267 12.20 -14.03 7.51
N TYR A 268 12.19 -15.30 7.17
CA TYR A 268 10.94 -15.99 6.84
C TYR A 268 10.03 -16.04 8.07
N THR A 269 8.79 -15.64 7.87
CA THR A 269 7.80 -15.54 8.95
C THR A 269 7.27 -16.93 9.31
N SER A 270 7.29 -17.30 10.58
CA SER A 270 6.64 -18.54 11.03
C SER A 270 5.13 -18.45 10.82
N ILE A 271 4.44 -19.59 10.68
CA ILE A 271 2.98 -19.57 10.52
C ILE A 271 2.28 -18.96 11.75
N ALA A 272 2.82 -19.13 12.93
CA ALA A 272 2.32 -18.56 14.16
C ALA A 272 2.44 -17.02 14.14
N ASP A 273 3.60 -16.48 13.75
CA ASP A 273 3.80 -15.02 13.64
C ASP A 273 3.00 -14.40 12.47
N LEU A 274 2.80 -15.16 11.39
CA LEU A 274 2.01 -14.72 10.23
C LEU A 274 0.54 -14.49 10.60
N THR A 275 0.00 -15.25 11.54
CA THR A 275 -1.42 -15.25 11.90
C THR A 275 -1.72 -14.75 13.32
N SER A 276 -0.70 -14.32 14.05
CA SER A 276 -0.83 -13.78 15.41
C SER A 276 -1.35 -12.35 15.42
N GLU A 277 -2.14 -12.01 16.44
CA GLU A 277 -2.60 -10.64 16.72
C GLU A 277 -1.45 -9.66 17.04
N THR A 278 -0.28 -10.17 17.40
CA THR A 278 0.93 -9.41 17.67
C THR A 278 2.08 -9.73 16.71
N GLY A 279 1.77 -10.42 15.61
CA GLY A 279 2.74 -10.91 14.63
C GLY A 279 2.99 -9.94 13.47
N LEU A 280 3.12 -10.49 12.27
CA LEU A 280 3.54 -9.76 11.06
C LEU A 280 2.71 -8.50 10.79
N PHE A 281 1.40 -8.55 10.95
CA PHE A 281 0.49 -7.44 10.63
C PHE A 281 0.31 -6.45 11.76
N TYR A 282 0.84 -6.71 12.95
CA TYR A 282 0.72 -5.80 14.08
C TYR A 282 1.66 -4.60 13.92
N SER A 283 1.13 -3.39 14.05
CA SER A 283 1.86 -2.14 13.79
C SER A 283 3.11 -1.94 14.66
N ASN A 284 3.07 -2.41 15.91
CA ASN A 284 4.18 -2.33 16.85
C ASN A 284 5.03 -3.61 16.90
N ALA A 285 4.85 -4.54 15.99
CA ALA A 285 5.71 -5.71 15.87
C ALA A 285 7.11 -5.27 15.41
N SER A 286 7.89 -4.79 16.34
CA SER A 286 9.21 -4.23 16.06
C SER A 286 10.25 -5.24 15.60
N VAL A 287 9.98 -6.55 15.67
CA VAL A 287 11.07 -7.53 15.53
C VAL A 287 10.66 -8.87 14.93
N LYS A 288 9.38 -9.20 14.84
CA LYS A 288 8.97 -10.58 14.58
C LYS A 288 8.70 -10.91 13.12
N GLY A 289 8.69 -9.95 12.25
CA GLY A 289 8.30 -10.16 10.88
C GLY A 289 9.35 -9.75 9.88
N SER A 290 9.26 -10.37 8.75
CA SER A 290 10.13 -10.14 7.61
C SER A 290 9.57 -9.06 6.70
N ARG A 291 8.93 -8.04 7.26
CA ARG A 291 8.45 -6.92 6.46
C ARG A 291 9.63 -6.22 5.80
N ILE A 292 9.64 -6.22 4.49
CA ILE A 292 10.56 -5.41 3.71
C ILE A 292 9.97 -4.02 3.51
N LEU A 293 8.67 -3.94 3.21
CA LEU A 293 7.92 -2.69 3.10
C LEU A 293 6.49 -2.88 3.60
N GLY A 294 6.04 -1.96 4.46
CA GLY A 294 4.66 -1.92 4.94
C GLY A 294 4.28 -0.54 5.48
N PHE A 295 2.99 -0.32 5.63
CA PHE A 295 2.41 0.92 6.15
C PHE A 295 1.62 0.61 7.41
N ASN A 296 1.99 1.25 8.51
CA ASN A 296 1.47 0.96 9.83
C ASN A 296 0.24 1.82 10.18
N PHE A 297 -0.56 1.29 11.12
CA PHE A 297 -1.68 1.98 11.75
C PHE A 297 -1.51 1.87 13.26
N ALA A 298 -0.88 2.86 13.87
CA ALA A 298 -0.61 2.84 15.30
C ALA A 298 -1.84 3.27 16.10
N HIS A 299 -2.38 2.38 16.92
CA HIS A 299 -3.57 2.65 17.74
C HIS A 299 -3.34 3.81 18.72
N ASN A 300 -2.18 3.85 19.36
CA ASN A 300 -1.84 4.92 20.30
C ASN A 300 -1.74 6.30 19.66
N ASP A 301 -1.57 6.37 18.33
CA ASP A 301 -1.53 7.59 17.55
C ASP A 301 -2.89 7.88 16.86
N ASN A 302 -3.97 7.19 17.29
CA ASN A 302 -5.32 7.28 16.71
C ASN A 302 -5.39 6.96 15.21
N GLU A 303 -4.53 6.09 14.74
CA GLU A 303 -4.49 5.68 13.34
C GLU A 303 -5.29 4.42 13.05
N ALA A 304 -5.63 3.62 14.06
CA ALA A 304 -6.52 2.47 13.94
C ALA A 304 -7.96 2.93 13.67
N THR A 305 -8.68 2.22 12.79
CA THR A 305 -9.99 2.64 12.30
C THR A 305 -10.96 1.47 12.20
N GLN A 306 -12.26 1.78 12.11
CA GLN A 306 -13.31 0.79 11.86
C GLN A 306 -13.39 0.37 10.39
N SER A 307 -12.79 1.13 9.49
CA SER A 307 -12.84 0.92 8.04
C SER A 307 -11.46 1.06 7.41
N GLY A 308 -11.29 0.58 6.18
CA GLY A 308 -10.02 0.67 5.47
C GLY A 308 -9.05 -0.47 5.80
N HIS A 309 -9.51 -1.51 6.48
CA HIS A 309 -8.77 -2.73 6.80
C HIS A 309 -9.47 -3.96 6.26
N LEU A 310 -8.72 -5.00 5.92
CA LEU A 310 -9.29 -6.26 5.43
C LEU A 310 -10.23 -6.88 6.47
N GLU A 311 -9.90 -6.78 7.74
CA GLU A 311 -10.67 -7.29 8.87
C GLU A 311 -12.10 -6.78 8.89
N GLN A 312 -12.33 -5.54 8.46
CA GLN A 312 -13.69 -5.01 8.31
C GLN A 312 -14.55 -5.90 7.42
N LEU A 313 -13.98 -6.48 6.38
CA LEU A 313 -14.69 -7.28 5.39
C LEU A 313 -14.73 -8.77 5.76
N THR A 314 -13.66 -9.28 6.39
CA THR A 314 -13.44 -10.71 6.60
C THR A 314 -13.80 -11.23 7.99
N LEU A 315 -13.75 -10.36 9.02
CA LEU A 315 -14.00 -10.82 10.38
C LEU A 315 -15.48 -10.81 10.75
N ALA A 316 -15.86 -11.78 11.57
CA ALA A 316 -17.17 -11.95 12.15
C ALA A 316 -17.04 -12.68 13.50
N TYR A 317 -18.17 -13.02 14.13
CA TYR A 317 -18.17 -13.83 15.35
C TYR A 317 -17.42 -15.15 15.13
N PRO A 318 -16.54 -15.61 16.06
CA PRO A 318 -16.39 -15.12 17.44
C PRO A 318 -15.36 -14.01 17.66
N LEU A 319 -14.77 -13.44 16.61
CA LEU A 319 -13.68 -12.45 16.74
C LEU A 319 -14.20 -11.04 16.98
N VAL A 320 -15.27 -10.65 16.31
CA VAL A 320 -15.94 -9.34 16.43
C VAL A 320 -17.45 -9.51 16.50
N GLN A 321 -18.18 -8.49 16.98
CA GLN A 321 -19.64 -8.45 17.07
C GLN A 321 -20.31 -8.24 15.70
N LYS A 322 -20.06 -9.14 14.78
CA LYS A 322 -20.64 -9.14 13.45
C LYS A 322 -21.11 -10.56 13.13
N SER A 323 -22.33 -10.74 12.71
CA SER A 323 -22.91 -12.07 12.53
C SER A 323 -22.27 -12.88 11.42
N TYR A 324 -21.81 -12.23 10.36
CA TYR A 324 -21.17 -12.86 9.19
C TYR A 324 -20.17 -11.90 8.53
N PRO A 325 -19.13 -12.43 7.89
CA PRO A 325 -18.21 -11.62 7.10
C PRO A 325 -18.88 -11.14 5.79
N GLU A 326 -18.42 -10.02 5.24
CA GLU A 326 -18.89 -9.53 3.94
C GLU A 326 -18.22 -10.25 2.77
N ILE A 327 -16.99 -10.72 3.01
CA ILE A 327 -16.24 -11.58 2.10
C ILE A 327 -15.64 -12.76 2.87
N TYR A 328 -15.65 -13.93 2.29
CA TYR A 328 -15.13 -15.16 2.88
C TYR A 328 -14.57 -16.09 1.79
N ILE A 329 -13.85 -17.12 2.19
CA ILE A 329 -13.42 -18.17 1.26
C ILE A 329 -14.27 -19.39 1.56
N SER A 330 -15.00 -19.87 0.54
CA SER A 330 -15.88 -21.03 0.70
C SER A 330 -15.08 -22.30 1.06
N LYS A 331 -15.70 -23.23 1.74
CA LYS A 331 -15.09 -24.51 2.12
C LYS A 331 -14.57 -25.26 0.90
N ASP A 332 -15.33 -25.30 -0.20
CA ASP A 332 -14.92 -25.97 -1.42
C ASP A 332 -13.70 -25.29 -2.07
N SER A 333 -13.66 -23.94 -2.05
CA SER A 333 -12.51 -23.18 -2.52
C SER A 333 -11.27 -23.47 -1.66
N LEU A 334 -11.41 -23.51 -0.33
CA LEU A 334 -10.29 -23.83 0.57
C LEU A 334 -9.71 -25.22 0.26
N PHE A 335 -10.55 -26.25 0.09
CA PHE A 335 -10.08 -27.59 -0.25
C PHE A 335 -9.47 -27.68 -1.66
N SER A 336 -9.89 -26.84 -2.58
CA SER A 336 -9.28 -26.77 -3.92
C SER A 336 -7.91 -26.08 -3.92
N ILE A 337 -7.71 -25.10 -3.01
CA ILE A 337 -6.47 -24.32 -2.88
C ILE A 337 -5.44 -25.09 -2.05
N PHE A 338 -5.87 -25.69 -0.94
CA PHE A 338 -5.03 -26.45 0.00
C PHE A 338 -5.30 -27.94 -0.14
N THR A 339 -4.65 -28.55 -1.11
CA THR A 339 -4.85 -29.97 -1.45
C THR A 339 -3.99 -30.93 -0.63
N ASN A 340 -3.00 -30.39 0.12
CA ASN A 340 -2.11 -31.19 0.95
C ASN A 340 -2.45 -30.98 2.44
N PHE A 341 -2.74 -32.06 3.14
CA PHE A 341 -3.14 -32.04 4.55
C PHE A 341 -2.00 -31.68 5.51
N ASP A 342 -0.74 -31.76 5.06
CA ASP A 342 0.42 -31.35 5.85
C ASP A 342 0.65 -29.82 5.81
N ASP A 343 -0.13 -29.06 5.01
CA ASP A 343 0.03 -27.63 4.90
C ASP A 343 -0.35 -26.92 6.21
N LEU A 344 0.62 -26.33 6.87
CA LEU A 344 0.41 -25.66 8.17
C LEU A 344 -0.54 -24.46 8.09
N ARG A 345 -0.71 -23.86 6.92
CA ARG A 345 -1.62 -22.72 6.75
C ARG A 345 -3.08 -23.15 6.84
N PHE A 346 -3.39 -24.27 6.23
CA PHE A 346 -4.70 -24.91 6.27
C PHE A 346 -4.55 -26.39 5.90
N GLY A 347 -4.67 -27.27 6.88
CA GLY A 347 -4.59 -28.71 6.68
C GLY A 347 -5.67 -29.42 7.48
N ILE A 348 -6.10 -30.58 7.03
CA ILE A 348 -7.03 -31.46 7.75
C ILE A 348 -6.20 -32.40 8.62
N ILE A 349 -6.41 -32.35 9.95
CA ILE A 349 -5.75 -33.21 10.92
C ILE A 349 -6.54 -34.51 11.06
N ASP A 350 -7.88 -34.41 11.15
CA ASP A 350 -8.81 -35.56 11.12
C ASP A 350 -10.20 -35.09 10.59
N THR A 351 -11.21 -35.93 10.65
CA THR A 351 -12.57 -35.61 10.16
C THR A 351 -13.25 -34.42 10.88
N ILE A 352 -12.71 -33.98 12.01
CA ILE A 352 -13.29 -32.94 12.86
C ILE A 352 -12.30 -31.79 13.07
N LYS A 353 -10.97 -32.08 12.99
CA LYS A 353 -9.90 -31.11 13.27
C LYS A 353 -9.17 -30.72 11.99
N TYR A 354 -8.91 -29.45 11.88
CA TYR A 354 -8.09 -28.85 10.81
C TYR A 354 -7.12 -27.83 11.42
N SER A 355 -6.00 -27.61 10.75
CA SER A 355 -5.15 -26.48 11.14
C SER A 355 -5.84 -25.18 10.76
N SER A 356 -6.16 -24.35 11.74
CA SER A 356 -7.07 -23.21 11.58
C SER A 356 -6.34 -21.85 11.58
N TYR A 357 -5.11 -21.81 11.08
CA TYR A 357 -4.36 -20.54 11.09
C TYR A 357 -4.98 -19.48 10.18
N TYR A 358 -5.49 -19.85 9.01
CA TYR A 358 -6.06 -18.90 8.05
C TYR A 358 -7.57 -18.72 8.19
N VAL A 359 -8.27 -19.69 8.75
CA VAL A 359 -9.74 -19.69 8.74
C VAL A 359 -10.30 -20.21 10.07
N GLN A 360 -11.36 -19.59 10.54
CA GLN A 360 -12.19 -20.05 11.65
C GLN A 360 -13.60 -20.35 11.15
N ASN A 361 -14.39 -21.07 11.97
CA ASN A 361 -15.78 -21.42 11.67
C ASN A 361 -15.96 -22.13 10.31
N LEU A 362 -15.05 -23.04 9.96
CA LEU A 362 -15.04 -23.70 8.65
C LEU A 362 -16.35 -24.43 8.31
N ASN A 363 -17.10 -24.89 9.30
CA ASN A 363 -18.35 -25.64 9.11
C ASN A 363 -19.59 -24.72 9.00
N GLU A 364 -19.44 -23.43 9.21
CA GLU A 364 -20.50 -22.45 8.99
C GLU A 364 -20.68 -22.14 7.50
N GLU A 365 -21.82 -21.56 7.13
CA GLU A 365 -22.10 -21.11 5.75
C GLU A 365 -21.05 -20.13 5.24
N THR A 366 -20.59 -19.25 6.12
CA THR A 366 -19.59 -18.22 5.82
C THR A 366 -18.40 -18.38 6.77
N PRO A 367 -17.38 -19.18 6.40
CA PRO A 367 -16.15 -19.28 7.17
C PRO A 367 -15.49 -17.93 7.36
N VAL A 368 -14.84 -17.70 8.51
CA VAL A 368 -14.18 -16.44 8.84
C VAL A 368 -12.70 -16.52 8.43
N PHE A 369 -12.29 -15.71 7.45
CA PHE A 369 -10.88 -15.58 7.10
C PHE A 369 -10.16 -14.75 8.17
N SER A 370 -9.30 -15.37 8.94
CA SER A 370 -8.68 -14.85 10.15
C SER A 370 -7.14 -14.85 10.13
N LYS A 371 -6.54 -14.97 8.96
CA LYS A 371 -5.09 -14.79 8.81
C LYS A 371 -4.64 -13.40 9.29
N ILE A 372 -5.39 -12.37 8.95
CA ILE A 372 -5.20 -10.99 9.39
C ILE A 372 -6.34 -10.64 10.35
N LYS A 373 -6.00 -10.36 11.62
CA LYS A 373 -6.98 -10.14 12.68
C LYS A 373 -6.45 -9.24 13.80
N ILE A 374 -5.95 -8.06 13.41
CA ILE A 374 -5.42 -7.08 14.37
C ILE A 374 -6.58 -6.22 14.90
N ILE A 375 -7.20 -6.68 15.98
CA ILE A 375 -8.30 -6.00 16.65
C ILE A 375 -7.71 -5.20 17.80
N GLN A 376 -7.84 -3.88 17.75
CA GLN A 376 -7.32 -2.97 18.76
C GLN A 376 -8.37 -2.67 19.84
N ASP A 377 -9.64 -2.66 19.46
CA ASP A 377 -10.78 -2.45 20.34
C ASP A 377 -12.03 -3.11 19.73
N GLY A 378 -13.09 -3.29 20.52
CA GLY A 378 -14.35 -3.83 20.03
C GLY A 378 -14.29 -5.32 19.68
N SER A 379 -13.61 -6.14 20.50
CA SER A 379 -13.70 -7.59 20.39
C SER A 379 -15.13 -8.08 20.63
N ALA A 380 -15.45 -9.32 20.23
CA ALA A 380 -16.79 -9.89 20.43
C ALA A 380 -17.25 -9.91 21.90
N LYS A 381 -16.34 -9.71 22.84
CA LYS A 381 -16.63 -9.64 24.27
C LYS A 381 -17.08 -8.26 24.75
N ASP A 382 -16.72 -7.21 24.01
CA ASP A 382 -16.89 -5.82 24.43
C ASP A 382 -18.19 -5.17 23.95
N ASN A 383 -18.96 -5.85 23.07
CA ASN A 383 -20.20 -5.37 22.44
C ASN A 383 -20.07 -4.08 21.62
N ASP A 384 -18.86 -3.67 21.28
CA ASP A 384 -18.57 -2.48 20.48
C ASP A 384 -18.19 -2.85 19.03
N PHE A 385 -18.16 -1.86 18.15
CA PHE A 385 -17.69 -2.04 16.78
C PHE A 385 -16.18 -2.25 16.76
N GLY A 386 -15.72 -3.25 16.01
CA GLY A 386 -14.31 -3.55 15.89
C GLY A 386 -13.51 -2.37 15.35
N VAL A 387 -12.41 -2.02 16.03
CA VAL A 387 -11.39 -1.07 15.59
C VAL A 387 -10.15 -1.87 15.19
N PHE A 388 -9.69 -1.68 13.97
CA PHE A 388 -8.63 -2.46 13.36
C PHE A 388 -7.35 -1.66 13.18
N GLY A 389 -6.21 -2.32 13.33
CA GLY A 389 -4.89 -1.69 13.24
C GLY A 389 -3.88 -2.52 12.48
N SER A 390 -4.32 -3.39 11.58
CA SER A 390 -3.40 -4.17 10.76
C SER A 390 -2.59 -3.28 9.82
N SER A 391 -1.29 -3.51 9.77
CA SER A 391 -0.41 -2.90 8.79
C SER A 391 -0.72 -3.42 7.39
N ILE A 392 -0.71 -2.56 6.40
CA ILE A 392 -0.67 -2.97 5.00
C ILE A 392 0.76 -3.40 4.70
N VAL A 393 0.99 -4.71 4.61
CA VAL A 393 2.29 -5.28 4.24
C VAL A 393 2.36 -5.38 2.73
N PHE A 394 3.12 -4.49 2.10
CA PHE A 394 3.28 -4.52 0.64
C PHE A 394 4.10 -5.73 0.20
N THR A 395 5.24 -5.99 0.86
CA THR A 395 6.12 -7.10 0.51
C THR A 395 6.91 -7.60 1.71
N ARG A 396 7.24 -8.88 1.66
CA ARG A 396 8.00 -9.63 2.66
C ARG A 396 8.89 -10.67 1.97
N LEU A 397 9.78 -11.29 2.72
CA LEU A 397 10.81 -12.15 2.14
C LEU A 397 10.23 -13.33 1.36
N GLU A 398 9.11 -13.89 1.79
CA GLU A 398 8.40 -14.97 1.09
C GLU A 398 7.89 -14.54 -0.28
N ASP A 399 7.33 -13.32 -0.39
CA ASP A 399 6.89 -12.76 -1.66
C ASP A 399 8.06 -12.61 -2.63
N ILE A 400 9.17 -12.01 -2.18
CA ILE A 400 10.38 -11.83 -3.00
C ILE A 400 10.98 -13.17 -3.41
N THR A 401 10.99 -14.16 -2.53
CA THR A 401 11.50 -15.51 -2.83
C THR A 401 10.67 -16.17 -3.92
N LEU A 402 9.35 -16.10 -3.84
CA LEU A 402 8.47 -16.63 -4.88
C LEU A 402 8.53 -15.82 -6.18
N LEU A 403 8.73 -14.50 -6.10
CA LEU A 403 8.95 -13.65 -7.27
C LEU A 403 10.25 -14.03 -7.98
N ARG A 404 11.32 -14.35 -7.23
CA ARG A 404 12.57 -14.86 -7.79
C ARG A 404 12.37 -16.23 -8.46
N ALA A 405 11.60 -17.12 -7.85
CA ALA A 405 11.25 -18.41 -8.46
C ALA A 405 10.50 -18.21 -9.79
N GLU A 406 9.53 -17.28 -9.84
CA GLU A 406 8.81 -16.88 -11.06
C GLU A 406 9.79 -16.40 -12.13
N ALA A 407 10.66 -15.45 -11.78
CA ALA A 407 11.62 -14.85 -12.71
C ALA A 407 12.63 -15.89 -13.26
N LEU A 408 13.20 -16.71 -12.40
CA LEU A 408 14.10 -17.79 -12.82
C LEU A 408 13.42 -18.77 -13.79
N CYS A 409 12.18 -19.14 -13.49
CA CYS A 409 11.41 -20.02 -14.36
C CYS A 409 11.09 -19.35 -15.70
N ALA A 410 10.75 -18.07 -15.71
CA ALA A 410 10.54 -17.28 -16.93
C ALA A 410 11.83 -17.21 -17.79
N LEU A 411 13.00 -17.22 -17.16
CA LEU A 411 14.32 -17.22 -17.81
C LEU A 411 14.82 -18.64 -18.18
N ASN A 412 13.97 -19.67 -18.11
CA ASN A 412 14.31 -21.07 -18.37
C ASN A 412 15.32 -21.67 -17.38
N ARG A 413 15.48 -21.11 -16.17
CA ARG A 413 16.30 -21.61 -15.07
C ARG A 413 15.46 -22.39 -14.06
N SER A 414 14.63 -23.33 -14.56
CA SER A 414 13.60 -24.04 -13.78
C SER A 414 14.16 -24.86 -12.61
N THR A 415 15.34 -25.47 -12.76
CA THR A 415 16.00 -26.23 -11.67
C THR A 415 16.35 -25.31 -10.49
N GLU A 416 16.82 -24.11 -10.76
CA GLU A 416 17.10 -23.11 -9.72
C GLU A 416 15.80 -22.58 -9.08
N ALA A 417 14.78 -22.32 -9.90
CA ALA A 417 13.47 -21.86 -9.45
C ALA A 417 12.84 -22.76 -8.38
N VAL A 418 12.97 -24.10 -8.56
CA VAL A 418 12.47 -25.10 -7.60
C VAL A 418 13.09 -24.91 -6.21
N SER A 419 14.35 -24.52 -6.11
CA SER A 419 15.00 -24.32 -4.81
C SER A 419 14.34 -23.21 -4.01
N TYR A 420 13.96 -22.10 -4.67
CA TYR A 420 13.25 -20.99 -4.03
C TYR A 420 11.80 -21.35 -3.70
N LEU A 421 11.13 -22.11 -4.55
CA LEU A 421 9.80 -22.65 -4.24
C LEU A 421 9.86 -23.54 -2.98
N ASN A 422 10.85 -24.42 -2.89
CA ASN A 422 11.04 -25.31 -1.75
C ASN A 422 11.31 -24.57 -0.44
N MET A 423 12.02 -23.43 -0.47
CA MET A 423 12.21 -22.61 0.72
C MET A 423 10.88 -22.20 1.38
N ILE A 424 9.88 -21.88 0.58
CA ILE A 424 8.55 -21.54 1.12
C ILE A 424 7.79 -22.79 1.52
N ARG A 425 7.77 -23.83 0.68
CA ARG A 425 7.07 -25.08 0.94
C ARG A 425 7.49 -25.72 2.26
N THR A 426 8.79 -25.84 2.51
CA THR A 426 9.31 -26.44 3.74
C THR A 426 8.99 -25.60 4.98
N ASN A 427 9.01 -24.26 4.89
CA ASN A 427 8.56 -23.38 5.95
C ASN A 427 7.06 -23.52 6.27
N ARG A 428 6.28 -24.08 5.35
CA ARG A 428 4.84 -24.35 5.51
C ARG A 428 4.51 -25.81 5.74
N GLY A 429 5.50 -26.63 6.15
CA GLY A 429 5.33 -28.06 6.47
C GLY A 429 5.20 -28.98 5.26
N LEU A 430 5.35 -28.45 4.06
CA LEU A 430 5.23 -29.23 2.84
C LEU A 430 6.56 -29.87 2.46
N ARG A 431 6.52 -31.07 1.85
CA ARG A 431 7.72 -31.71 1.32
C ARG A 431 8.35 -30.89 0.19
N GLU A 432 9.63 -31.03 0.01
CA GLU A 432 10.33 -30.56 -1.17
C GLU A 432 9.83 -31.23 -2.45
N VAL A 433 9.84 -30.47 -3.53
CA VAL A 433 9.56 -30.94 -4.89
C VAL A 433 10.80 -30.86 -5.77
N SER A 434 10.85 -31.66 -6.83
CA SER A 434 11.93 -31.72 -7.78
C SER A 434 11.41 -31.41 -9.20
N PHE A 435 12.12 -30.61 -9.97
CA PHE A 435 11.72 -30.25 -11.33
C PHE A 435 11.50 -31.49 -12.21
N LYS A 436 12.39 -32.46 -12.13
CA LYS A 436 12.26 -33.70 -12.91
C LYS A 436 11.18 -34.62 -12.37
N LYS A 437 11.15 -34.87 -11.06
CA LYS A 437 10.28 -35.90 -10.47
C LYS A 437 8.83 -35.47 -10.36
N ASP A 438 8.60 -34.22 -9.93
CA ASP A 438 7.24 -33.76 -9.62
C ASP A 438 6.62 -32.97 -10.78
N PHE A 439 7.44 -32.37 -11.66
CA PHE A 439 6.98 -31.58 -12.82
C PHE A 439 7.35 -32.21 -14.17
N GLY A 440 8.02 -33.35 -14.21
CA GLY A 440 8.38 -34.02 -15.47
C GLY A 440 9.29 -33.18 -16.38
N ASN A 441 10.08 -32.27 -15.85
CA ASN A 441 10.83 -31.22 -16.56
C ASN A 441 9.92 -30.27 -17.38
N ASN A 442 8.66 -30.15 -17.00
CA ASN A 442 7.72 -29.23 -17.65
C ASN A 442 7.76 -27.88 -16.93
N ARG A 443 8.18 -26.86 -17.64
CA ARG A 443 8.32 -25.48 -17.17
C ARG A 443 6.97 -24.86 -16.82
N GLU A 444 5.97 -25.08 -17.66
CA GLU A 444 4.62 -24.53 -17.50
C GLU A 444 3.97 -25.07 -16.22
N SER A 445 4.13 -26.37 -15.95
CA SER A 445 3.65 -26.98 -14.69
C SER A 445 4.33 -26.37 -13.46
N LEU A 446 5.62 -26.08 -13.53
CA LEU A 446 6.34 -25.41 -12.44
C LEU A 446 5.87 -23.95 -12.26
N ILE A 447 5.67 -23.20 -13.35
CA ILE A 447 5.13 -21.85 -13.28
C ILE A 447 3.76 -21.85 -12.62
N ALA A 448 2.89 -22.78 -13.02
CA ALA A 448 1.56 -22.91 -12.42
C ALA A 448 1.66 -23.14 -10.90
N GLU A 449 2.52 -24.06 -10.46
CA GLU A 449 2.72 -24.31 -9.01
C GLU A 449 3.32 -23.12 -8.27
N ILE A 450 4.26 -22.37 -8.86
CA ILE A 450 4.79 -21.15 -8.24
C ILE A 450 3.67 -20.13 -7.99
N PHE A 451 2.76 -19.92 -8.95
CA PHE A 451 1.63 -19.00 -8.77
C PHE A 451 0.58 -19.55 -7.80
N GLU A 452 0.38 -20.87 -7.72
CA GLU A 452 -0.49 -21.47 -6.70
C GLU A 452 0.16 -21.38 -5.30
N GLU A 453 1.49 -21.50 -5.17
CA GLU A 453 2.17 -21.24 -3.91
C GLU A 453 2.07 -19.77 -3.49
N ARG A 454 2.21 -18.82 -4.42
CA ARG A 454 1.94 -17.39 -4.18
C ARG A 454 0.50 -17.15 -3.71
N ARG A 455 -0.46 -17.81 -4.36
CA ARG A 455 -1.89 -17.75 -3.99
C ARG A 455 -2.11 -18.17 -2.54
N ARG A 456 -1.53 -19.31 -2.12
CA ARG A 456 -1.63 -19.82 -0.74
C ARG A 456 -0.93 -18.89 0.25
N GLU A 457 0.28 -18.48 -0.10
CA GLU A 457 1.14 -17.70 0.81
C GLU A 457 0.65 -16.27 1.02
N LEU A 458 0.29 -15.58 -0.04
CA LEU A 458 -0.05 -14.16 -0.05
C LEU A 458 -1.57 -13.89 0.01
N MET A 459 -2.37 -14.89 0.31
CA MET A 459 -3.83 -14.76 0.43
C MET A 459 -4.21 -13.65 1.41
N GLY A 460 -5.04 -12.69 0.98
CA GLY A 460 -5.44 -11.54 1.78
C GLY A 460 -4.40 -10.41 1.88
N GLU A 461 -3.32 -10.44 1.09
CA GLU A 461 -2.26 -9.43 1.12
C GLU A 461 -2.27 -8.49 -0.12
N GLY A 462 -3.35 -8.47 -0.89
CA GLY A 462 -3.52 -7.54 -2.03
C GLY A 462 -2.80 -7.95 -3.32
N TRP A 463 -2.46 -9.23 -3.49
CA TRP A 463 -1.66 -9.68 -4.63
C TRP A 463 -2.39 -10.49 -5.69
N ARG A 464 -3.47 -11.17 -5.35
CA ARG A 464 -4.10 -12.21 -6.18
C ARG A 464 -4.42 -11.77 -7.61
N TRP A 465 -5.04 -10.58 -7.77
CA TRP A 465 -5.37 -10.06 -9.11
C TRP A 465 -4.13 -9.81 -9.97
N TYR A 466 -3.12 -9.17 -9.38
CA TYR A 466 -1.89 -8.84 -10.10
C TYR A 466 -1.08 -10.09 -10.47
N ASP A 467 -1.09 -11.10 -9.61
CA ASP A 467 -0.49 -12.40 -9.89
C ASP A 467 -1.22 -13.13 -11.03
N LEU A 468 -2.55 -13.09 -11.07
CA LEU A 468 -3.33 -13.63 -12.19
C LEU A 468 -2.98 -12.97 -13.53
N VAL A 469 -2.85 -11.64 -13.54
CA VAL A 469 -2.45 -10.88 -14.73
C VAL A 469 -1.03 -11.28 -15.19
N ARG A 470 -0.05 -11.33 -14.27
CA ARG A 470 1.33 -11.75 -14.61
C ARG A 470 1.37 -13.19 -15.12
N ARG A 471 0.69 -14.09 -14.40
CA ARG A 471 0.58 -15.50 -14.82
C ARG A 471 0.06 -15.62 -16.24
N GLN A 472 -1.01 -14.91 -16.58
CA GLN A 472 -1.59 -14.97 -17.92
C GLN A 472 -0.71 -14.34 -18.99
N LYS A 473 0.03 -13.27 -18.68
CA LYS A 473 1.04 -12.70 -19.59
C LYS A 473 2.17 -13.71 -19.88
N LEU A 474 2.54 -14.53 -18.89
CA LEU A 474 3.61 -15.52 -19.00
C LEU A 474 3.14 -16.85 -19.62
N MET A 475 2.03 -17.40 -19.16
CA MET A 475 1.52 -18.73 -19.57
C MET A 475 0.70 -18.68 -20.85
N LYS A 476 -0.09 -17.63 -21.05
CA LYS A 476 -0.97 -17.44 -22.20
C LYS A 476 -1.96 -18.60 -22.43
N ASP A 477 -2.41 -19.23 -21.35
CA ASP A 477 -3.22 -20.45 -21.37
C ASP A 477 -4.74 -20.21 -21.27
N ASN A 478 -5.19 -18.93 -21.14
CA ASN A 478 -6.60 -18.56 -21.08
C ASN A 478 -6.92 -17.42 -22.06
N GLU A 479 -7.50 -17.76 -23.19
CA GLU A 479 -7.83 -16.79 -24.23
C GLU A 479 -8.79 -15.69 -23.78
N ALA A 480 -9.77 -16.00 -22.93
CA ALA A 480 -10.71 -15.00 -22.43
C ALA A 480 -9.99 -13.95 -21.55
N PHE A 481 -9.03 -14.41 -20.73
CA PHE A 481 -8.23 -13.51 -19.93
C PHE A 481 -7.24 -12.69 -20.79
N LEU A 482 -6.67 -13.30 -21.83
CA LEU A 482 -5.80 -12.58 -22.78
C LEU A 482 -6.58 -11.50 -23.52
N ARG A 483 -7.84 -11.75 -23.91
CA ARG A 483 -8.72 -10.72 -24.47
C ARG A 483 -8.98 -9.60 -23.47
N LEU A 484 -9.18 -9.92 -22.19
CA LEU A 484 -9.33 -8.93 -21.11
C LEU A 484 -8.07 -8.06 -20.96
N ILE A 485 -6.87 -8.67 -21.06
CA ILE A 485 -5.60 -7.93 -21.03
C ILE A 485 -5.50 -6.99 -22.25
N SER A 486 -5.70 -7.51 -23.46
CA SER A 486 -5.52 -6.74 -24.71
C SER A 486 -6.53 -5.61 -24.88
N SER A 487 -7.74 -5.75 -24.33
CA SER A 487 -8.77 -4.70 -24.34
C SER A 487 -8.62 -3.66 -23.24
N GLY A 488 -7.64 -3.82 -22.33
CA GLY A 488 -7.51 -2.94 -21.16
C GLY A 488 -8.51 -3.21 -20.04
N GLY A 489 -9.30 -4.29 -20.14
CA GLY A 489 -10.28 -4.67 -19.14
C GLY A 489 -9.67 -5.16 -17.83
N ILE A 490 -8.35 -5.32 -17.76
CA ILE A 490 -7.61 -5.57 -16.50
C ILE A 490 -7.51 -4.33 -15.62
N TYR A 491 -7.73 -3.15 -16.16
CA TYR A 491 -7.67 -1.89 -15.42
C TYR A 491 -9.03 -1.45 -14.91
N TRP A 492 -9.03 -0.61 -13.89
CA TRP A 492 -10.23 0.06 -13.41
C TRP A 492 -10.66 1.19 -14.34
N PRO A 493 -11.96 1.52 -14.38
CA PRO A 493 -12.42 2.74 -15.06
C PRO A 493 -11.85 3.97 -14.33
N VAL A 494 -11.71 5.07 -15.05
CA VAL A 494 -11.44 6.39 -14.47
C VAL A 494 -12.76 6.99 -14.01
N SER A 495 -12.79 7.58 -12.81
CA SER A 495 -14.04 8.14 -12.28
C SER A 495 -14.52 9.34 -13.12
N GLU A 496 -15.84 9.50 -13.20
CA GLU A 496 -16.48 10.61 -13.92
C GLU A 496 -16.02 11.99 -13.40
N ASP A 497 -15.78 12.12 -12.10
CA ASP A 497 -15.28 13.34 -11.48
C ASP A 497 -13.92 13.76 -12.04
N ILE A 498 -13.05 12.80 -12.32
CA ILE A 498 -11.72 13.05 -12.90
C ILE A 498 -11.86 13.47 -14.37
N ILE A 499 -12.68 12.77 -15.13
CA ILE A 499 -12.91 13.05 -16.56
C ILE A 499 -13.56 14.45 -16.71
N THR A 500 -14.53 14.76 -15.87
CA THR A 500 -15.19 16.08 -15.86
C THR A 500 -14.24 17.20 -15.47
N ALA A 501 -13.37 16.96 -14.48
CA ALA A 501 -12.40 17.97 -14.02
C ALA A 501 -11.24 18.21 -15.01
N ASN A 502 -10.94 17.24 -15.88
CA ASN A 502 -9.88 17.34 -16.88
C ASN A 502 -10.35 16.81 -18.24
N SER A 503 -10.72 17.72 -19.12
CA SER A 503 -11.25 17.42 -20.45
C SER A 503 -10.28 16.68 -21.40
N GLN A 504 -9.01 16.55 -21.04
CA GLN A 504 -8.01 15.79 -21.80
C GLN A 504 -7.93 14.32 -21.36
N ILE A 505 -8.62 13.94 -20.28
CA ILE A 505 -8.66 12.55 -19.84
C ILE A 505 -9.86 11.84 -20.44
N GLU A 506 -9.59 10.77 -21.17
CA GLU A 506 -10.60 9.87 -21.69
C GLU A 506 -10.72 8.61 -20.83
N GLN A 507 -11.89 7.99 -20.86
CA GLN A 507 -12.12 6.69 -20.25
C GLN A 507 -11.27 5.59 -20.93
N ASN A 508 -10.93 4.53 -20.20
CA ASN A 508 -10.36 3.32 -20.79
C ASN A 508 -11.30 2.73 -21.83
N GLU A 509 -10.77 2.30 -22.98
CA GLU A 509 -11.58 1.79 -24.10
C GLU A 509 -12.53 0.66 -23.67
N PHE A 510 -12.10 -0.21 -22.79
CA PHE A 510 -12.94 -1.30 -22.28
C PHE A 510 -14.19 -0.82 -21.52
N TRP A 511 -14.15 0.37 -20.94
CA TRP A 511 -15.22 0.93 -20.11
C TRP A 511 -16.03 2.04 -20.82
N LYS A 512 -15.71 2.37 -22.06
CA LYS A 512 -16.52 3.25 -22.93
C LYS A 512 -17.78 2.50 -23.38
#